data_c8409c995178ffc67f222a2b85d624d7
#
_entry.id   c8409c995178ffc67f222a2b85d624d7
#
_cell.length_a   1.000
_cell.length_b   1.000
_cell.length_c   1.000
_cell.angle_alpha   90.00
_cell.angle_beta   90.00
_cell.angle_gamma   90.00
#
_symmetry.space_group_name_H-M   'P 1'
#
loop_
_entity.id
_entity.type
_entity.pdbx_description
1 polymer ?
#
loop_
_entity_poly.entity_id
_entity_poly.type
_entity_poly.pdbx_seq_one_letter_code
_entity_poly.pdbx_strand_id
1 'polypeptide(L)'
;MSAAVKKPPVVRVAVRKALPHCGAAYEALLRGMFGDMKAFPGFVSADVIPPANEGGAYQVVTKFDTEADLRRWDQSDAHGDWLNRLDTVAEGSPAYRVITGLEAWFAPEVVPASIHPPRWRMTLATWLGIFPTASLFLWFLGPLLGFLPFLVRTAALTGLIAFTMSYVVMPRLARWLKPWLNRN
;
A
#
# COMPACT_ATOMS: atom_id res chain seq x y z
N MET A 1 19.88 -4.97 26.80
CA MET A 1 18.92 -3.97 26.28
C MET A 1 18.16 -4.64 25.16
N SER A 2 16.95 -5.12 25.46
CA SER A 2 16.11 -5.82 24.47
C SER A 2 15.49 -4.77 23.53
N ALA A 3 15.84 -4.81 22.28
CA ALA A 3 15.18 -3.99 21.25
C ALA A 3 13.74 -4.47 21.15
N ALA A 4 12.79 -3.68 21.65
CA ALA A 4 11.37 -3.96 21.50
C ALA A 4 11.08 -4.04 20.00
N VAL A 5 10.69 -5.21 19.52
CA VAL A 5 10.21 -5.42 18.15
C VAL A 5 8.99 -4.53 17.98
N LYS A 6 9.15 -3.39 17.30
CA LYS A 6 8.05 -2.47 17.02
C LYS A 6 7.04 -3.20 16.15
N LYS A 7 5.87 -3.51 16.70
CA LYS A 7 4.78 -4.17 16.00
C LYS A 7 4.41 -3.33 14.77
N PRO A 8 4.12 -3.91 13.61
CA PRO A 8 3.75 -3.14 12.43
C PRO A 8 2.49 -2.30 12.72
N PRO A 9 2.42 -1.08 12.18
CA PRO A 9 1.26 -0.21 12.36
C PRO A 9 0.01 -0.87 11.76
N VAL A 10 -1.13 -0.59 12.38
CA VAL A 10 -2.44 -1.06 11.92
C VAL A 10 -2.97 -0.11 10.86
N VAL A 11 -3.37 -0.67 9.72
CA VAL A 11 -3.97 0.07 8.61
C VAL A 11 -5.44 -0.27 8.52
N ARG A 12 -6.30 0.76 8.50
CA ARG A 12 -7.74 0.60 8.27
C ARG A 12 -8.14 1.35 7.01
N VAL A 13 -8.96 0.72 6.19
CA VAL A 13 -9.60 1.33 5.03
C VAL A 13 -11.09 1.43 5.31
N ALA A 14 -11.62 2.65 5.19
CA ALA A 14 -13.05 2.92 5.21
C ALA A 14 -13.49 3.24 3.78
N VAL A 15 -14.53 2.55 3.32
CA VAL A 15 -15.09 2.75 1.98
C VAL A 15 -16.49 3.32 2.14
N ARG A 16 -16.76 4.47 1.49
CA ARG A 16 -18.07 5.13 1.54
C ARG A 16 -18.31 5.95 0.28
N LYS A 17 -19.58 6.05 -0.17
CA LYS A 17 -19.97 6.92 -1.26
C LYS A 17 -20.42 8.29 -0.73
N ALA A 18 -19.99 9.35 -1.42
CA ALA A 18 -20.61 10.66 -1.21
C ALA A 18 -21.98 10.73 -1.92
N LEU A 19 -22.89 11.52 -1.37
CA LEU A 19 -24.14 11.86 -2.05
C LEU A 19 -23.85 12.57 -3.38
N PRO A 20 -24.75 12.51 -4.37
CA PRO A 20 -24.59 13.22 -5.63
C PRO A 20 -24.28 14.70 -5.39
N HIS A 21 -23.28 15.24 -6.08
CA HIS A 21 -22.79 16.62 -5.99
C HIS A 21 -22.19 17.02 -4.62
N CYS A 22 -22.07 16.11 -3.64
CA CYS A 22 -21.49 16.40 -2.31
C CYS A 22 -20.02 16.00 -2.18
N GLY A 23 -19.32 15.58 -3.24
CA GLY A 23 -17.95 15.12 -3.17
C GLY A 23 -16.97 16.12 -2.54
N ALA A 24 -17.03 17.39 -2.95
CA ALA A 24 -16.18 18.44 -2.40
C ALA A 24 -16.46 18.70 -0.90
N ALA A 25 -17.73 18.67 -0.49
CA ALA A 25 -18.12 18.82 0.92
C ALA A 25 -17.65 17.62 1.75
N TYR A 26 -17.78 16.41 1.21
CA TYR A 26 -17.31 15.18 1.83
C TYR A 26 -15.78 15.22 2.07
N GLU A 27 -15.00 15.63 1.06
CA GLU A 27 -13.55 15.78 1.20
C GLU A 27 -13.16 16.87 2.20
N ALA A 28 -13.92 17.97 2.27
CA ALA A 28 -13.67 19.05 3.24
C ALA A 28 -13.87 18.54 4.68
N LEU A 29 -14.94 17.78 4.94
CA LEU A 29 -15.21 17.17 6.23
C LEU A 29 -14.13 16.12 6.60
N LEU A 30 -13.69 15.30 5.63
CA LEU A 30 -12.58 14.35 5.88
C LEU A 30 -11.28 15.06 6.27
N ARG A 31 -10.95 16.18 5.60
CA ARG A 31 -9.78 16.98 5.97
C ARG A 31 -9.87 17.56 7.39
N GLY A 32 -11.06 17.98 7.80
CA GLY A 32 -11.33 18.41 9.18
C GLY A 32 -11.11 17.29 10.18
N MET A 33 -11.72 16.13 9.93
CA MET A 33 -11.54 14.92 10.75
C MET A 33 -10.06 14.53 10.89
N PHE A 34 -9.28 14.59 9.81
CA PHE A 34 -7.84 14.30 9.87
C PHE A 34 -7.07 15.34 10.70
N GLY A 35 -7.55 16.59 10.75
CA GLY A 35 -7.00 17.60 11.64
C GLY A 35 -7.08 17.16 13.10
N ASP A 36 -8.24 16.70 13.53
CA ASP A 36 -8.45 16.22 14.91
C ASP A 36 -7.72 14.90 15.17
N MET A 37 -7.71 13.99 14.19
CA MET A 37 -6.95 12.73 14.30
C MET A 37 -5.44 12.94 14.52
N LYS A 38 -4.85 14.01 13.96
CA LYS A 38 -3.42 14.33 14.17
C LYS A 38 -3.05 14.59 15.62
N ALA A 39 -4.00 15.11 16.39
CA ALA A 39 -3.79 15.33 17.83
C ALA A 39 -4.02 14.06 18.67
N PHE A 40 -4.48 12.97 18.05
CA PHE A 40 -4.85 11.75 18.76
C PHE A 40 -3.62 10.84 18.95
N PRO A 41 -3.42 10.28 20.18
CA PRO A 41 -2.28 9.40 20.46
C PRO A 41 -2.24 8.18 19.54
N GLY A 42 -1.05 7.87 18.99
CA GLY A 42 -0.85 6.72 18.13
C GLY A 42 -1.30 6.91 16.66
N PHE A 43 -1.78 8.10 16.28
CA PHE A 43 -2.06 8.41 14.89
C PHE A 43 -0.76 8.54 14.09
N VAL A 44 -0.71 7.91 12.90
CA VAL A 44 0.46 7.94 12.01
C VAL A 44 0.16 8.71 10.73
N SER A 45 -0.90 8.35 10.02
CA SER A 45 -1.31 9.04 8.79
C SER A 45 -2.77 8.76 8.44
N ALA A 46 -3.36 9.65 7.66
CA ALA A 46 -4.64 9.45 6.99
C ALA A 46 -4.57 10.02 5.57
N ASP A 47 -5.10 9.27 4.61
CA ASP A 47 -5.12 9.62 3.20
C ASP A 47 -6.52 9.37 2.63
N VAL A 48 -6.97 10.25 1.73
CA VAL A 48 -8.22 10.11 0.98
C VAL A 48 -7.91 9.74 -0.46
N ILE A 49 -8.58 8.73 -0.94
CA ILE A 49 -8.52 8.29 -2.32
C ILE A 49 -9.88 8.59 -2.95
N PRO A 50 -9.95 9.60 -3.82
CA PRO A 50 -11.18 9.89 -4.52
C PRO A 50 -11.55 8.77 -5.51
N PRO A 51 -12.81 8.60 -5.84
CA PRO A 51 -13.26 7.63 -6.82
C PRO A 51 -12.72 7.98 -8.22
N ALA A 52 -12.42 6.95 -9.01
CA ALA A 52 -11.97 7.11 -10.39
C ALA A 52 -13.08 7.63 -11.34
N ASN A 53 -14.36 7.40 -11.00
CA ASN A 53 -15.51 7.80 -11.77
C ASN A 53 -16.51 8.54 -10.88
N GLU A 54 -17.30 9.44 -11.44
CA GLU A 54 -18.39 10.11 -10.74
C GLU A 54 -19.37 9.09 -10.14
N GLY A 55 -19.75 9.28 -8.88
CA GLY A 55 -20.61 8.36 -8.14
C GLY A 55 -19.90 7.11 -7.57
N GLY A 56 -18.61 6.99 -7.74
CA GLY A 56 -17.82 5.93 -7.12
C GLY A 56 -17.65 6.13 -5.61
N ALA A 57 -17.07 5.13 -4.94
CA ALA A 57 -16.81 5.19 -3.51
C ALA A 57 -15.44 5.82 -3.22
N TYR A 58 -15.42 6.70 -2.22
CA TYR A 58 -14.20 7.20 -1.59
C TYR A 58 -13.59 6.11 -0.71
N GLN A 59 -12.26 6.05 -0.70
CA GLN A 59 -11.53 5.20 0.23
C GLN A 59 -10.70 6.08 1.15
N VAL A 60 -10.86 5.89 2.44
CA VAL A 60 -10.11 6.59 3.48
C VAL A 60 -9.19 5.60 4.14
N VAL A 61 -7.89 5.79 3.96
CA VAL A 61 -6.85 4.93 4.53
C VAL A 61 -6.31 5.60 5.78
N THR A 62 -6.53 5.00 6.95
CA THR A 62 -6.00 5.50 8.23
C THR A 62 -4.98 4.53 8.81
N LYS A 63 -3.94 5.08 9.41
CA LYS A 63 -2.84 4.31 9.99
C LYS A 63 -2.61 4.72 11.44
N PHE A 64 -2.57 3.73 12.34
CA PHE A 64 -2.29 3.91 13.76
C PHE A 64 -1.13 3.00 14.18
N ASP A 65 -0.39 3.43 15.22
CA ASP A 65 0.74 2.65 15.76
C ASP A 65 0.28 1.29 16.32
N THR A 66 -0.90 1.25 16.96
CA THR A 66 -1.45 0.01 17.53
C THR A 66 -2.95 -0.10 17.29
N GLU A 67 -3.46 -1.34 17.40
CA GLU A 67 -4.90 -1.59 17.33
C GLU A 67 -5.66 -0.96 18.53
N ALA A 68 -5.01 -0.85 19.67
CA ALA A 68 -5.58 -0.18 20.82
C ALA A 68 -5.80 1.32 20.60
N ASP A 69 -4.88 1.98 19.88
CA ASP A 69 -5.01 3.39 19.54
C ASP A 69 -6.14 3.60 18.52
N LEU A 70 -6.25 2.71 17.52
CA LEU A 70 -7.36 2.72 16.59
C LEU A 70 -8.71 2.55 17.30
N ARG A 71 -8.83 1.59 18.22
CA ARG A 71 -10.06 1.39 18.99
C ARG A 71 -10.39 2.58 19.87
N ARG A 72 -9.39 3.24 20.46
CA ARG A 72 -9.58 4.45 21.29
C ARG A 72 -10.12 5.59 20.45
N TRP A 73 -9.64 5.76 19.22
CA TRP A 73 -10.21 6.70 18.26
C TRP A 73 -11.66 6.37 17.95
N ASP A 74 -11.96 5.11 17.62
CA ASP A 74 -13.32 4.68 17.26
C ASP A 74 -14.34 4.89 18.38
N GLN A 75 -13.90 4.82 19.63
CA GLN A 75 -14.73 5.00 20.82
C GLN A 75 -14.79 6.46 21.31
N SER A 76 -14.08 7.38 20.66
CA SER A 76 -14.06 8.79 21.05
C SER A 76 -15.30 9.55 20.58
N ASP A 77 -15.75 10.49 21.39
CA ASP A 77 -16.85 11.39 21.04
C ASP A 77 -16.54 12.17 19.76
N ALA A 78 -15.28 12.58 19.58
CA ALA A 78 -14.82 13.26 18.38
C ALA A 78 -15.06 12.45 17.09
N HIS A 79 -14.79 11.13 17.12
CA HIS A 79 -15.09 10.26 15.99
C HIS A 79 -16.60 10.17 15.72
N GLY A 80 -17.42 10.05 16.77
CA GLY A 80 -18.87 10.04 16.67
C GLY A 80 -19.42 11.32 16.03
N ASP A 81 -18.94 12.48 16.46
CA ASP A 81 -19.32 13.78 15.92
C ASP A 81 -18.96 13.92 14.44
N TRP A 82 -17.77 13.43 14.04
CA TRP A 82 -17.37 13.45 12.64
C TRP A 82 -18.22 12.49 11.78
N LEU A 83 -18.57 11.30 12.29
CA LEU A 83 -19.47 10.40 11.57
C LEU A 83 -20.84 11.04 11.35
N ASN A 84 -21.41 11.68 12.37
CA ASN A 84 -22.70 12.38 12.26
C ASN A 84 -22.66 13.48 11.19
N ARG A 85 -21.55 14.25 11.11
CA ARG A 85 -21.36 15.27 10.07
C ARG A 85 -21.21 14.63 8.68
N LEU A 86 -20.45 13.55 8.56
CA LEU A 86 -20.25 12.85 7.29
C LEU A 86 -21.55 12.19 6.80
N ASP A 87 -22.46 11.78 7.69
CA ASP A 87 -23.76 11.20 7.35
C ASP A 87 -24.67 12.18 6.58
N THR A 88 -24.45 13.48 6.73
CA THR A 88 -25.21 14.50 5.99
C THR A 88 -24.83 14.60 4.51
N VAL A 89 -23.64 14.12 4.13
CA VAL A 89 -23.07 14.27 2.77
C VAL A 89 -22.67 12.94 2.12
N ALA A 90 -22.94 11.81 2.78
CA ALA A 90 -22.56 10.50 2.29
C ALA A 90 -23.66 9.45 2.46
N GLU A 91 -23.64 8.43 1.58
CA GLU A 91 -24.60 7.34 1.61
C GLU A 91 -24.21 6.26 2.61
N GLY A 92 -25.17 5.83 3.42
CA GLY A 92 -25.07 4.68 4.32
C GLY A 92 -23.92 4.78 5.34
N SER A 93 -23.63 3.69 6.03
CA SER A 93 -22.50 3.59 6.96
C SER A 93 -21.20 3.23 6.24
N PRO A 94 -20.04 3.70 6.72
CA PRO A 94 -18.77 3.33 6.13
C PRO A 94 -18.49 1.83 6.29
N ALA A 95 -18.06 1.17 5.21
CA ALA A 95 -17.58 -0.20 5.27
C ALA A 95 -16.11 -0.18 5.70
N TYR A 96 -15.82 -0.74 6.88
CA TYR A 96 -14.47 -0.83 7.41
C TYR A 96 -13.78 -2.15 7.06
N ARG A 97 -12.51 -2.05 6.64
CA ARG A 97 -11.63 -3.20 6.46
C ARG A 97 -10.31 -2.91 7.17
N VAL A 98 -9.93 -3.74 8.11
CA VAL A 98 -8.61 -3.66 8.78
C VAL A 98 -7.66 -4.55 8.00
N ILE A 99 -6.51 -4.00 7.62
CA ILE A 99 -5.48 -4.70 6.85
C ILE A 99 -4.33 -4.98 7.80
N THR A 100 -4.11 -6.26 8.09
CA THR A 100 -2.97 -6.73 8.86
C THR A 100 -1.87 -7.22 7.92
N GLY A 101 -0.67 -6.63 8.07
CA GLY A 101 0.62 -7.00 7.47
C GLY A 101 0.66 -7.74 6.12
N LEU A 102 0.27 -8.99 6.06
CA LEU A 102 0.34 -9.80 4.84
C LEU A 102 -0.80 -9.52 3.85
N GLU A 103 -1.98 -9.16 4.33
CA GLU A 103 -3.14 -8.87 3.47
C GLU A 103 -2.93 -7.62 2.61
N ALA A 104 -2.11 -6.68 3.08
CA ALA A 104 -1.75 -5.49 2.29
C ALA A 104 -1.03 -5.85 0.96
N TRP A 105 -0.42 -7.03 0.88
CA TRP A 105 0.23 -7.53 -0.33
C TRP A 105 -0.73 -8.22 -1.30
N PHE A 106 -1.84 -8.73 -0.81
CA PHE A 106 -2.77 -9.56 -1.58
C PHE A 106 -4.14 -8.92 -1.84
N ALA A 107 -4.39 -7.70 -1.31
CA ALA A 107 -5.63 -6.97 -1.53
C ALA A 107 -5.44 -5.89 -2.62
N PRO A 108 -5.54 -6.21 -3.91
CA PRO A 108 -5.34 -5.28 -5.02
C PRO A 108 -6.37 -4.13 -5.04
N GLU A 109 -7.48 -4.28 -4.33
CA GLU A 109 -8.58 -3.30 -4.29
C GLU A 109 -8.33 -2.12 -3.34
N VAL A 110 -7.31 -2.20 -2.48
CA VAL A 110 -7.05 -1.21 -1.42
C VAL A 110 -5.97 -0.21 -1.81
N VAL A 111 -5.23 -0.48 -2.89
CA VAL A 111 -4.24 0.46 -3.40
C VAL A 111 -4.88 1.29 -4.51
N PRO A 112 -4.91 2.63 -4.36
CA PRO A 112 -5.54 3.49 -5.36
C PRO A 112 -4.93 3.28 -6.73
N ALA A 113 -5.76 3.20 -7.74
CA ALA A 113 -5.34 3.17 -9.13
C ALA A 113 -4.49 4.40 -9.52
N SER A 114 -4.66 5.52 -8.81
CA SER A 114 -3.91 6.77 -8.99
C SER A 114 -2.46 6.72 -8.50
N ILE A 115 -2.10 5.75 -7.64
CA ILE A 115 -0.72 5.58 -7.14
C ILE A 115 0.04 4.49 -7.92
N HIS A 116 -0.66 3.74 -8.76
CA HIS A 116 0.01 2.78 -9.62
C HIS A 116 0.68 3.52 -10.80
N PRO A 117 2.00 3.45 -10.92
CA PRO A 117 2.66 3.92 -12.11
C PRO A 117 2.06 3.22 -13.34
N PRO A 118 1.98 3.87 -14.51
CA PRO A 118 1.42 3.25 -15.69
C PRO A 118 2.09 1.90 -15.95
N ARG A 119 1.30 0.92 -16.36
CA ARG A 119 1.71 -0.51 -16.46
C ARG A 119 3.03 -0.69 -17.23
N TRP A 120 3.26 0.11 -18.27
CA TRP A 120 4.50 0.06 -19.04
C TRP A 120 5.75 0.44 -18.22
N ARG A 121 5.64 1.41 -17.29
CA ARG A 121 6.75 1.79 -16.38
C ARG A 121 7.06 0.66 -15.40
N MET A 122 6.03 -0.01 -14.89
CA MET A 122 6.23 -1.19 -14.03
C MET A 122 6.90 -2.33 -14.80
N THR A 123 6.46 -2.60 -16.03
CA THR A 123 7.08 -3.61 -16.89
C THR A 123 8.53 -3.28 -17.19
N LEU A 124 8.83 -2.02 -17.53
CA LEU A 124 10.19 -1.57 -17.82
C LEU A 124 11.10 -1.70 -16.57
N ALA A 125 10.60 -1.27 -15.40
CA ALA A 125 11.33 -1.40 -14.14
C ALA A 125 11.63 -2.86 -13.79
N THR A 126 10.64 -3.75 -13.96
CA THR A 126 10.80 -5.20 -13.72
C THR A 126 11.80 -5.80 -14.71
N TRP A 127 11.69 -5.45 -15.99
CA TRP A 127 12.63 -5.92 -17.02
C TRP A 127 14.06 -5.43 -16.75
N LEU A 128 14.23 -4.16 -16.38
CA LEU A 128 15.53 -3.58 -16.04
C LEU A 128 16.17 -4.27 -14.80
N GLY A 129 15.37 -4.79 -13.90
CA GLY A 129 15.86 -5.60 -12.78
C GLY A 129 16.23 -7.03 -13.19
N ILE A 130 15.33 -7.70 -13.91
CA ILE A 130 15.49 -9.12 -14.27
C ILE A 130 16.61 -9.33 -15.28
N PHE A 131 16.65 -8.50 -16.35
CA PHE A 131 17.57 -8.72 -17.48
C PHE A 131 19.06 -8.73 -17.06
N PRO A 132 19.61 -7.70 -16.38
CA PRO A 132 21.01 -7.71 -15.97
C PRO A 132 21.31 -8.80 -14.94
N THR A 133 20.38 -9.04 -14.01
CA THR A 133 20.56 -10.08 -12.99
C THR A 133 20.60 -11.47 -13.62
N ALA A 134 19.65 -11.78 -14.49
CA ALA A 134 19.60 -13.07 -15.18
C ALA A 134 20.82 -13.27 -16.09
N SER A 135 21.22 -12.23 -16.85
CA SER A 135 22.38 -12.29 -17.74
C SER A 135 23.67 -12.55 -16.96
N LEU A 136 23.84 -11.88 -15.82
CA LEU A 136 25.00 -12.06 -14.96
C LEU A 136 25.08 -13.51 -14.43
N PHE A 137 23.97 -14.04 -13.92
CA PHE A 137 23.94 -15.42 -13.39
C PHE A 137 24.10 -16.48 -14.49
N LEU A 138 23.47 -16.29 -15.64
CA LEU A 138 23.64 -17.19 -16.76
C LEU A 138 25.08 -17.21 -17.26
N TRP A 139 25.74 -16.07 -17.31
CA TRP A 139 27.11 -15.97 -17.77
C TRP A 139 28.12 -16.57 -16.78
N PHE A 140 28.00 -16.28 -15.49
CA PHE A 140 28.93 -16.78 -14.44
C PHE A 140 28.63 -18.21 -14.00
N LEU A 141 27.36 -18.51 -13.68
CA LEU A 141 26.96 -19.81 -13.11
C LEU A 141 26.55 -20.83 -14.17
N GLY A 142 26.17 -20.35 -15.36
CA GLY A 142 25.77 -21.23 -16.45
C GLY A 142 26.82 -22.28 -16.80
N PRO A 143 28.09 -21.91 -17.03
CA PRO A 143 29.19 -22.85 -17.26
C PRO A 143 29.50 -23.71 -16.06
N LEU A 144 29.47 -23.15 -14.85
CA LEU A 144 29.80 -23.84 -13.60
C LEU A 144 28.79 -24.95 -13.26
N LEU A 145 27.53 -24.76 -13.61
CA LEU A 145 26.44 -25.73 -13.39
C LEU A 145 26.21 -26.66 -14.62
N GLY A 146 27.10 -26.63 -15.60
CA GLY A 146 26.97 -27.41 -16.84
C GLY A 146 26.96 -28.94 -16.65
N PHE A 147 27.47 -29.41 -15.51
CA PHE A 147 27.48 -30.85 -15.17
C PHE A 147 26.13 -31.35 -14.62
N LEU A 148 25.18 -30.46 -14.29
CA LEU A 148 23.88 -30.81 -13.75
C LEU A 148 22.85 -31.09 -14.86
N PRO A 149 21.89 -32.02 -14.65
CA PRO A 149 20.75 -32.19 -15.55
C PRO A 149 20.00 -30.89 -15.76
N PHE A 150 19.45 -30.69 -16.95
CA PHE A 150 18.80 -29.42 -17.37
C PHE A 150 17.79 -28.87 -16.36
N LEU A 151 16.90 -29.70 -15.83
CA LEU A 151 15.88 -29.29 -14.86
C LEU A 151 16.48 -28.77 -13.54
N VAL A 152 17.49 -29.48 -13.01
CA VAL A 152 18.13 -29.11 -11.74
C VAL A 152 18.93 -27.81 -11.90
N ARG A 153 19.66 -27.69 -13.01
CA ARG A 153 20.38 -26.48 -13.39
C ARG A 153 19.44 -25.27 -13.50
N THR A 154 18.32 -25.45 -14.21
CA THR A 154 17.33 -24.39 -14.39
C THR A 154 16.70 -24.00 -13.06
N ALA A 155 16.31 -24.97 -12.22
CA ALA A 155 15.74 -24.70 -10.90
C ALA A 155 16.72 -23.94 -9.99
N ALA A 156 17.99 -24.33 -9.97
CA ALA A 156 19.02 -23.64 -9.18
C ALA A 156 19.24 -22.18 -9.64
N LEU A 157 19.38 -21.97 -10.95
CA LEU A 157 19.56 -20.63 -11.52
C LEU A 157 18.34 -19.73 -11.29
N THR A 158 17.14 -20.24 -11.55
CA THR A 158 15.90 -19.45 -11.34
C THR A 158 15.65 -19.15 -9.86
N GLY A 159 15.92 -20.10 -8.96
CA GLY A 159 15.84 -19.87 -7.51
C GLY A 159 16.79 -18.77 -7.04
N LEU A 160 18.04 -18.80 -7.53
CA LEU A 160 19.05 -17.79 -7.17
C LEU A 160 18.71 -16.41 -7.74
N ILE A 161 18.20 -16.36 -8.98
CA ILE A 161 17.70 -15.11 -9.59
C ILE A 161 16.53 -14.56 -8.78
N ALA A 162 15.54 -15.39 -8.43
CA ALA A 162 14.38 -14.99 -7.66
C ALA A 162 14.78 -14.47 -6.26
N PHE A 163 15.68 -15.16 -5.58
CA PHE A 163 16.21 -14.73 -4.29
C PHE A 163 16.91 -13.37 -4.40
N THR A 164 17.82 -13.21 -5.35
CA THR A 164 18.56 -11.95 -5.57
C THR A 164 17.63 -10.82 -5.95
N MET A 165 16.63 -11.08 -6.78
CA MET A 165 15.60 -10.07 -7.13
C MET A 165 14.83 -9.61 -5.90
N SER A 166 14.37 -10.52 -5.05
CA SER A 166 13.53 -10.18 -3.90
C SER A 166 14.29 -9.42 -2.81
N TYR A 167 15.51 -9.84 -2.50
CA TYR A 167 16.25 -9.32 -1.34
C TYR A 167 17.25 -8.20 -1.68
N VAL A 168 17.76 -8.16 -2.91
CA VAL A 168 18.82 -7.24 -3.31
C VAL A 168 18.35 -6.22 -4.32
N VAL A 169 17.76 -6.67 -5.43
CA VAL A 169 17.44 -5.80 -6.57
C VAL A 169 16.20 -4.97 -6.28
N MET A 170 15.09 -5.61 -5.86
CA MET A 170 13.82 -4.91 -5.62
C MET A 170 13.93 -3.78 -4.58
N PRO A 171 14.53 -3.96 -3.40
CA PRO A 171 14.63 -2.86 -2.43
C PRO A 171 15.55 -1.73 -2.90
N ARG A 172 16.55 -2.00 -3.74
CA ARG A 172 17.39 -0.95 -4.34
C ARG A 172 16.69 -0.25 -5.48
N LEU A 173 16.04 -1.01 -6.36
CA LEU A 173 15.31 -0.50 -7.50
C LEU A 173 14.15 0.39 -7.07
N ALA A 174 13.38 -0.04 -6.06
CA ALA A 174 12.28 0.74 -5.50
C ALA A 174 12.76 2.08 -4.92
N ARG A 175 13.91 2.12 -4.25
CA ARG A 175 14.51 3.37 -3.76
C ARG A 175 14.98 4.30 -4.89
N TRP A 176 15.60 3.75 -5.91
CA TRP A 176 16.13 4.52 -7.05
C TRP A 176 15.05 5.04 -7.99
N LEU A 177 14.02 4.24 -8.24
CA LEU A 177 12.93 4.58 -9.14
C LEU A 177 11.80 5.40 -8.48
N LYS A 178 11.78 5.50 -7.15
CA LYS A 178 10.76 6.28 -6.42
C LYS A 178 10.51 7.69 -7.00
N PRO A 179 11.54 8.51 -7.30
CA PRO A 179 11.33 9.84 -7.88
C PRO A 179 10.80 9.80 -9.34
N TRP A 180 11.07 8.72 -10.08
CA TRP A 180 10.63 8.57 -11.47
C TRP A 180 9.22 7.95 -11.56
N LEU A 181 8.89 7.03 -10.66
CA LEU A 181 7.58 6.39 -10.58
C LEU A 181 6.49 7.38 -10.11
N ASN A 182 6.85 8.34 -9.24
CA ASN A 182 5.93 9.33 -8.67
C ASN A 182 5.87 10.65 -9.48
N ARG A 183 6.53 10.74 -10.61
CA ARG A 183 6.46 11.91 -11.48
C ARG A 183 5.25 11.76 -12.40
N ASN A 184 4.19 12.53 -12.08
CA ASN A 184 3.07 12.78 -12.99
C ASN A 184 3.55 13.53 -14.22
#